data_efbfd2b71f3b6584ced4fd3561facbe8
#
_entry.id   efbfd2b71f3b6584ced4fd3561facbe8
#
_cell.length_a   1.000
_cell.length_b   1.000
_cell.length_c   1.000
_cell.angle_alpha   90.00
_cell.angle_beta   90.00
_cell.angle_gamma   90.00
#
_symmetry.space_group_name_H-M   'P 1'
#
loop_
_entity.id
_entity.type
_entity.pdbx_description
1 polymer ?
#
loop_
_entity_poly.entity_id
_entity_poly.type
_entity_poly.pdbx_seq_one_letter_code
_entity_poly.pdbx_strand_id
1 'polypeptide(L)'
;MKLALLRHGPTGWNAQGRIQGRTDIPLSDEGLAMMRGLMLPAPFDQARAFVSPSRRARQTAEALGLRDATWDPRLMEQNWGTWEGLSRADILARDGEDAFGRAGQALAFRPPGGESTAELHDRIGSFLRDRAREEDDAVAVAHLGVLRAAYTLATGWDMATPMPPDLDVSKILILRLAPDGAPSLHALNVPLRPRMI
;
A
#
# COMPACT_ATOMS: atom_id res chain seq x y z
N MET A 1 -2.13 16.65 -10.75
CA MET A 1 -1.56 15.38 -11.24
C MET A 1 -2.39 14.19 -10.77
N LYS A 2 -2.20 13.01 -11.37
CA LYS A 2 -2.77 11.75 -10.88
C LYS A 2 -1.66 10.87 -10.30
N LEU A 3 -1.98 10.14 -9.23
CA LEU A 3 -1.08 9.17 -8.62
C LEU A 3 -1.77 7.80 -8.61
N ALA A 4 -1.18 6.83 -9.31
CA ALA A 4 -1.59 5.44 -9.26
C ALA A 4 -0.87 4.73 -8.12
N LEU A 5 -1.61 4.17 -7.18
CA LEU A 5 -1.10 3.41 -6.04
C LEU A 5 -1.44 1.93 -6.22
N LEU A 6 -0.46 1.06 -6.11
CA LEU A 6 -0.67 -0.39 -6.17
C LEU A 6 0.06 -1.11 -5.04
N ARG A 7 -0.53 -2.20 -4.60
CA ARG A 7 0.06 -3.08 -3.61
C ARG A 7 1.07 -4.00 -4.28
N HIS A 8 2.15 -4.36 -3.56
CA HIS A 8 3.08 -5.40 -3.98
C HIS A 8 2.37 -6.72 -4.30
N GLY A 9 2.98 -7.53 -5.16
CA GLY A 9 2.51 -8.87 -5.51
C GLY A 9 2.49 -9.84 -4.32
N PRO A 10 1.92 -11.05 -4.51
CA PRO A 10 1.81 -12.06 -3.46
C PRO A 10 3.15 -12.51 -2.88
N THR A 11 3.15 -12.75 -1.57
CA THR A 11 4.28 -13.31 -0.80
C THR A 11 3.85 -14.61 -0.12
N GLY A 12 4.79 -15.42 0.33
CA GLY A 12 4.46 -16.63 1.10
C GLY A 12 3.69 -16.32 2.39
N TRP A 13 3.94 -15.16 3.02
CA TRP A 13 3.21 -14.75 4.22
C TRP A 13 1.77 -14.29 3.92
N ASN A 14 1.47 -13.83 2.71
CA ASN A 14 0.07 -13.59 2.33
C ASN A 14 -0.73 -14.89 2.31
N ALA A 15 -0.17 -15.96 1.73
CA ALA A 15 -0.81 -17.27 1.71
C ALA A 15 -1.01 -17.87 3.12
N GLN A 16 -0.12 -17.53 4.05
CA GLN A 16 -0.18 -17.99 5.44
C GLN A 16 -1.03 -17.08 6.35
N GLY A 17 -1.57 -15.97 5.84
CA GLY A 17 -2.32 -15.00 6.65
C GLY A 17 -1.48 -14.29 7.71
N ARG A 18 -0.14 -14.20 7.53
CA ARG A 18 0.78 -13.55 8.49
C ARG A 18 0.91 -12.06 8.21
N ILE A 19 0.97 -11.29 9.28
CA ILE A 19 1.28 -9.85 9.23
C ILE A 19 2.74 -9.66 8.80
N GLN A 20 2.96 -8.83 7.78
CA GLN A 20 4.29 -8.64 7.20
C GLN A 20 5.01 -7.42 7.80
N GLY A 21 4.31 -6.30 7.93
CA GLY A 21 4.89 -5.06 8.41
C GLY A 21 6.14 -4.66 7.64
N ARG A 22 7.20 -4.34 8.38
CA ARG A 22 8.53 -3.96 7.85
C ARG A 22 9.49 -5.14 7.69
N THR A 23 9.11 -6.34 8.11
CA THR A 23 9.91 -7.54 7.85
C THR A 23 10.08 -7.72 6.33
N ASP A 24 11.34 -7.84 5.91
CA ASP A 24 11.72 -7.75 4.50
C ASP A 24 11.70 -9.11 3.80
N ILE A 25 10.49 -9.63 3.56
CA ILE A 25 10.28 -10.88 2.83
C ILE A 25 10.09 -10.63 1.32
N PRO A 26 10.52 -11.59 0.46
CA PRO A 26 10.34 -11.48 -0.99
C PRO A 26 8.91 -11.79 -1.44
N LEU A 27 8.62 -11.56 -2.72
CA LEU A 27 7.50 -12.21 -3.40
C LEU A 27 7.67 -13.74 -3.35
N SER A 28 6.56 -14.47 -3.37
CA SER A 28 6.63 -15.90 -3.68
C SER A 28 6.98 -16.11 -5.17
N ASP A 29 7.41 -17.32 -5.53
CA ASP A 29 7.72 -17.65 -6.94
C ASP A 29 6.49 -17.45 -7.83
N GLU A 30 5.32 -17.87 -7.36
CA GLU A 30 4.03 -17.66 -8.04
C GLU A 30 3.69 -16.17 -8.12
N GLY A 31 3.93 -15.41 -7.04
CA GLY A 31 3.73 -13.97 -7.00
C GLY A 31 4.62 -13.25 -8.00
N LEU A 32 5.89 -13.64 -8.09
CA LEU A 32 6.84 -13.08 -9.05
C LEU A 32 6.43 -13.43 -10.50
N ALA A 33 6.05 -14.68 -10.76
CA ALA A 33 5.57 -15.11 -12.07
C ALA A 33 4.30 -14.35 -12.48
N MET A 34 3.34 -14.21 -11.55
CA MET A 34 2.12 -13.41 -11.78
C MET A 34 2.46 -11.98 -12.18
N MET A 35 3.31 -11.29 -11.40
CA MET A 35 3.62 -9.87 -11.67
C MET A 35 4.37 -9.67 -12.98
N ARG A 36 5.22 -10.61 -13.41
CA ARG A 36 5.89 -10.59 -14.72
C ARG A 36 4.94 -10.68 -15.90
N GLY A 37 3.81 -11.36 -15.73
CA GLY A 37 2.75 -11.48 -16.74
C GLY A 37 1.86 -10.24 -16.86
N LEU A 38 2.11 -9.21 -16.06
CA LEU A 38 1.26 -8.02 -15.97
C LEU A 38 2.05 -6.76 -16.37
N MET A 39 1.30 -5.70 -16.69
CA MET A 39 1.82 -4.36 -16.97
C MET A 39 0.82 -3.30 -16.49
N LEU A 40 1.32 -2.09 -16.27
CA LEU A 40 0.46 -0.95 -15.94
C LEU A 40 -0.37 -0.53 -17.16
N PRO A 41 -1.59 -0.02 -16.96
CA PRO A 41 -2.34 0.62 -18.03
C PRO A 41 -1.75 2.00 -18.34
N ALA A 42 -1.87 2.45 -19.61
CA ALA A 42 -1.56 3.82 -19.96
C ALA A 42 -2.46 4.81 -19.17
N PRO A 43 -1.94 6.01 -18.80
CA PRO A 43 -0.59 6.52 -19.10
C PRO A 43 0.47 6.11 -18.06
N PHE A 44 0.14 5.27 -17.06
CA PHE A 44 1.01 4.95 -15.93
C PHE A 44 2.17 4.00 -16.28
N ASP A 45 2.11 3.33 -17.44
CA ASP A 45 3.17 2.47 -17.96
C ASP A 45 4.45 3.24 -18.32
N GLN A 46 4.35 4.55 -18.53
CA GLN A 46 5.47 5.46 -18.78
C GLN A 46 5.65 6.53 -17.69
N ALA A 47 4.85 6.48 -16.63
CA ALA A 47 4.88 7.46 -15.57
C ALA A 47 6.10 7.30 -14.67
N ARG A 48 6.55 8.40 -14.05
CA ARG A 48 7.57 8.34 -13.02
C ARG A 48 7.14 7.42 -11.88
N ALA A 49 8.03 6.50 -11.51
CA ALA A 49 7.73 5.47 -10.53
C ALA A 49 8.39 5.76 -9.18
N PHE A 50 7.64 5.50 -8.12
CA PHE A 50 8.09 5.49 -6.73
C PHE A 50 7.86 4.11 -6.15
N VAL A 51 8.74 3.66 -5.24
CA VAL A 51 8.62 2.32 -4.68
C VAL A 51 9.04 2.30 -3.21
N SER A 52 8.30 1.53 -2.42
CA SER A 52 8.72 1.18 -1.07
C SER A 52 10.09 0.48 -1.10
N PRO A 53 11.02 0.79 -0.18
CA PRO A 53 12.32 0.10 -0.10
C PRO A 53 12.24 -1.41 0.16
N SER A 54 11.08 -1.95 0.58
CA SER A 54 10.93 -3.37 0.87
C SER A 54 11.15 -4.25 -0.37
N ARG A 55 11.77 -5.42 -0.18
CA ARG A 55 12.11 -6.36 -1.25
C ARG A 55 10.91 -6.74 -2.11
N ARG A 56 9.75 -7.07 -1.50
CA ARG A 56 8.52 -7.43 -2.23
C ARG A 56 8.00 -6.31 -3.13
N ALA A 57 8.08 -5.04 -2.68
CA ALA A 57 7.64 -3.91 -3.49
C ALA A 57 8.62 -3.64 -4.65
N ARG A 58 9.93 -3.70 -4.40
CA ARG A 58 10.96 -3.56 -5.44
C ARG A 58 10.86 -4.65 -6.50
N GLN A 59 10.71 -5.91 -6.10
CA GLN A 59 10.50 -7.03 -7.02
C GLN A 59 9.21 -6.86 -7.84
N THR A 60 8.16 -6.29 -7.25
CA THR A 60 6.92 -5.97 -7.96
C THR A 60 7.16 -4.89 -9.02
N ALA A 61 7.83 -3.80 -8.64
CA ALA A 61 8.16 -2.70 -9.57
C ALA A 61 9.02 -3.20 -10.74
N GLU A 62 10.05 -3.99 -10.46
CA GLU A 62 10.92 -4.60 -11.47
C GLU A 62 10.14 -5.52 -12.41
N ALA A 63 9.29 -6.40 -11.87
CA ALA A 63 8.47 -7.32 -12.65
C ALA A 63 7.49 -6.58 -13.58
N LEU A 64 6.94 -5.44 -13.15
CA LEU A 64 6.09 -4.57 -13.95
C LEU A 64 6.88 -3.74 -15.00
N GLY A 65 8.21 -3.74 -14.94
CA GLY A 65 9.06 -2.98 -15.87
C GLY A 65 9.39 -1.55 -15.40
N LEU A 66 9.14 -1.20 -14.16
CA LEU A 66 9.44 0.11 -13.57
C LEU A 66 10.92 0.18 -13.13
N ARG A 67 11.85 0.27 -14.11
CA ARG A 67 13.30 0.09 -13.88
C ARG A 67 13.95 1.23 -13.09
N ASP A 68 13.50 2.47 -13.31
CA ASP A 68 14.08 3.68 -12.73
C ASP A 68 13.25 4.22 -11.54
N ALA A 69 12.63 3.31 -10.78
CA ALA A 69 11.79 3.69 -9.68
C ALA A 69 12.59 4.34 -8.53
N THR A 70 12.16 5.51 -8.09
CA THR A 70 12.72 6.20 -6.92
C THR A 70 12.26 5.54 -5.64
N TRP A 71 13.17 5.16 -4.76
CA TRP A 71 12.83 4.60 -3.45
C TRP A 71 12.42 5.70 -2.49
N ASP A 72 11.24 5.53 -1.88
CA ASP A 72 10.76 6.45 -0.86
C ASP A 72 10.36 5.70 0.41
N PRO A 73 11.06 5.91 1.54
CA PRO A 73 10.79 5.22 2.80
C PRO A 73 9.39 5.52 3.36
N ARG A 74 8.76 6.62 2.94
CA ARG A 74 7.37 6.92 3.32
C ARG A 74 6.37 5.93 2.74
N LEU A 75 6.73 5.16 1.71
CA LEU A 75 5.92 4.10 1.11
C LEU A 75 6.06 2.74 1.81
N MET A 76 6.89 2.61 2.87
CA MET A 76 6.98 1.37 3.63
C MET A 76 5.63 1.00 4.27
N GLU A 77 5.42 -0.30 4.51
CA GLU A 77 4.24 -0.77 5.25
C GLU A 77 4.25 -0.22 6.68
N GLN A 78 3.08 -0.17 7.32
CA GLN A 78 2.98 0.08 8.75
C GLN A 78 3.92 -0.85 9.51
N ASN A 79 4.69 -0.29 10.44
CA ASN A 79 5.47 -1.11 11.36
C ASN A 79 4.51 -1.80 12.33
N TRP A 80 4.44 -3.13 12.26
CA TRP A 80 3.58 -3.93 13.13
C TRP A 80 4.30 -4.44 14.39
N GLY A 81 5.56 -4.03 14.59
CA GLY A 81 6.35 -4.33 15.79
C GLY A 81 6.41 -5.83 16.08
N THR A 82 6.06 -6.22 17.32
CA THR A 82 6.13 -7.61 17.75
C THR A 82 5.06 -8.53 17.15
N TRP A 83 4.16 -7.99 16.34
CA TRP A 83 3.14 -8.78 15.64
C TRP A 83 3.58 -9.23 14.24
N GLU A 84 4.73 -8.78 13.77
CA GLU A 84 5.24 -9.22 12.48
C GLU A 84 5.56 -10.72 12.49
N GLY A 85 5.11 -11.43 11.46
CA GLY A 85 5.20 -12.90 11.35
C GLY A 85 4.08 -13.67 12.05
N LEU A 86 3.25 -13.04 12.88
CA LEU A 86 2.10 -13.67 13.51
C LEU A 86 0.87 -13.64 12.59
N SER A 87 0.01 -14.64 12.72
CA SER A 87 -1.34 -14.59 12.17
C SER A 87 -2.27 -13.77 13.06
N ARG A 88 -3.45 -13.40 12.54
CA ARG A 88 -4.48 -12.74 13.35
C ARG A 88 -4.89 -13.59 14.56
N ALA A 89 -5.00 -14.91 14.36
CA ALA A 89 -5.36 -15.85 15.44
C ALA A 89 -4.30 -15.90 16.54
N ASP A 90 -3.00 -15.93 16.15
CA ASP A 90 -1.88 -15.90 17.11
C ASP A 90 -1.91 -14.62 17.96
N ILE A 91 -2.22 -13.47 17.34
CA ILE A 91 -2.28 -12.18 18.05
C ILE A 91 -3.45 -12.17 19.05
N LEU A 92 -4.65 -12.60 18.63
CA LEU A 92 -5.80 -12.67 19.52
C LEU A 92 -5.56 -13.63 20.69
N ALA A 93 -4.93 -14.78 20.43
CA ALA A 93 -4.57 -15.75 21.48
C ALA A 93 -3.53 -15.18 22.47
N ARG A 94 -2.59 -14.35 21.99
CA ARG A 94 -1.52 -13.79 22.81
C ARG A 94 -1.95 -12.51 23.56
N ASP A 95 -2.62 -11.58 22.89
CA ASP A 95 -2.87 -10.23 23.36
C ASP A 95 -4.36 -9.95 23.65
N GLY A 96 -5.24 -10.93 23.43
CA GLY A 96 -6.67 -10.88 23.73
C GLY A 96 -7.55 -10.35 22.60
N GLU A 97 -8.87 -10.43 22.80
CA GLU A 97 -9.89 -10.07 21.79
C GLU A 97 -9.82 -8.58 21.36
N ASP A 98 -9.40 -7.71 22.26
CA ASP A 98 -9.28 -6.27 22.01
C ASP A 98 -7.94 -5.86 21.36
N ALA A 99 -7.09 -6.81 20.98
CA ALA A 99 -5.74 -6.55 20.46
C ALA A 99 -5.72 -5.58 19.28
N PHE A 100 -6.69 -5.67 18.37
CA PHE A 100 -6.77 -4.79 17.17
C PHE A 100 -7.50 -3.45 17.44
N GLY A 101 -7.74 -3.12 18.72
CA GLY A 101 -8.41 -1.90 19.13
C GLY A 101 -9.94 -1.97 18.98
N ARG A 102 -10.59 -0.96 19.54
CA ARG A 102 -12.05 -0.83 19.52
C ARG A 102 -12.50 0.00 18.33
N ALA A 103 -13.74 -0.22 17.89
CA ALA A 103 -14.38 0.60 16.88
C ALA A 103 -14.28 2.10 17.27
N GLY A 104 -13.95 2.97 16.32
CA GLY A 104 -13.79 4.40 16.53
C GLY A 104 -12.39 4.85 17.02
N GLN A 105 -11.46 3.93 17.25
CA GLN A 105 -10.09 4.26 17.67
C GLN A 105 -9.04 3.92 16.58
N ALA A 106 -9.46 3.78 15.34
CA ALA A 106 -8.60 3.30 14.26
C ALA A 106 -7.32 4.14 14.06
N LEU A 107 -7.39 5.47 14.17
CA LEU A 107 -6.21 6.34 14.06
C LEU A 107 -5.25 6.23 15.24
N ALA A 108 -5.78 6.02 16.44
CA ALA A 108 -4.97 5.84 17.66
C ALA A 108 -4.39 4.42 17.79
N PHE A 109 -4.85 3.49 16.97
CA PHE A 109 -4.37 2.11 17.00
C PHE A 109 -2.86 2.06 16.76
N ARG A 110 -2.15 1.34 17.64
CA ARG A 110 -0.71 1.12 17.57
C ARG A 110 -0.40 -0.32 18.00
N PRO A 111 0.17 -1.15 17.13
CA PRO A 111 0.66 -2.47 17.54
C PRO A 111 1.86 -2.32 18.50
N PRO A 112 2.09 -3.28 19.39
CA PRO A 112 3.17 -3.21 20.38
C PRO A 112 4.55 -3.08 19.71
N GLY A 113 5.29 -2.01 20.02
CA GLY A 113 6.59 -1.67 19.42
C GLY A 113 6.51 -1.21 17.97
N GLY A 114 5.31 -0.94 17.47
CA GLY A 114 5.08 -0.55 16.08
C GLY A 114 4.69 0.92 15.87
N GLU A 115 4.28 1.22 14.65
CA GLU A 115 3.83 2.54 14.18
C GLU A 115 2.32 2.68 14.35
N SER A 116 1.83 3.82 14.85
CA SER A 116 0.38 4.06 14.91
C SER A 116 -0.18 4.32 13.50
N THR A 117 -1.50 4.12 13.38
CA THR A 117 -2.21 4.46 12.14
C THR A 117 -2.10 5.96 11.84
N ALA A 118 -2.11 6.83 12.86
CA ALA A 118 -1.92 8.27 12.68
C ALA A 118 -0.53 8.60 12.09
N GLU A 119 0.54 8.01 12.62
CA GLU A 119 1.90 8.20 12.09
C GLU A 119 2.02 7.71 10.63
N LEU A 120 1.37 6.59 10.31
CA LEU A 120 1.26 6.13 8.93
C LEU A 120 0.57 7.18 8.04
N HIS A 121 -0.56 7.74 8.49
CA HIS A 121 -1.29 8.77 7.75
C HIS A 121 -0.45 10.03 7.55
N ASP A 122 0.28 10.48 8.58
CA ASP A 122 1.13 11.68 8.52
C ASP A 122 2.23 11.53 7.44
N ARG A 123 2.94 10.39 7.42
CA ARG A 123 3.99 10.17 6.42
C ARG A 123 3.44 9.99 5.00
N ILE A 124 2.27 9.33 4.84
CA ILE A 124 1.63 9.22 3.54
C ILE A 124 1.12 10.58 3.08
N GLY A 125 0.50 11.38 3.96
CA GLY A 125 0.10 12.76 3.66
C GLY A 125 1.30 13.62 3.22
N SER A 126 2.45 13.46 3.87
CA SER A 126 3.70 14.13 3.46
C SER A 126 4.16 13.70 2.06
N PHE A 127 4.11 12.40 1.76
CA PHE A 127 4.42 11.89 0.42
C PHE A 127 3.48 12.48 -0.64
N LEU A 128 2.16 12.47 -0.40
CA LEU A 128 1.18 13.00 -1.34
C LEU A 128 1.38 14.51 -1.60
N ARG A 129 1.66 15.30 -0.56
CA ARG A 129 1.95 16.74 -0.71
C ARG A 129 3.19 17.01 -1.56
N ASP A 130 4.24 16.21 -1.39
CA ASP A 130 5.44 16.36 -2.22
C ASP A 130 5.18 15.98 -3.67
N ARG A 131 4.38 14.93 -3.92
CA ARG A 131 4.00 14.56 -5.29
C ARG A 131 3.12 15.62 -5.95
N ALA A 132 2.21 16.24 -5.20
CA ALA A 132 1.32 17.26 -5.71
C ALA A 132 2.03 18.50 -6.31
N ARG A 133 3.30 18.71 -5.94
CA ARG A 133 4.15 19.78 -6.49
C ARG A 133 4.71 19.44 -7.88
N GLU A 134 4.60 18.20 -8.29
CA GLU A 134 4.99 17.74 -9.61
C GLU A 134 3.78 17.83 -10.55
N GLU A 135 4.01 18.17 -11.83
CA GLU A 135 2.92 18.31 -12.80
C GLU A 135 2.55 16.99 -13.45
N ASP A 136 3.53 16.08 -13.56
CA ASP A 136 3.38 14.81 -14.26
C ASP A 136 2.71 13.74 -13.39
N ASP A 137 1.92 12.89 -14.04
CA ASP A 137 1.32 11.71 -13.41
C ASP A 137 2.41 10.74 -12.94
N ALA A 138 2.15 10.03 -11.84
CA ALA A 138 3.11 9.13 -11.23
C ALA A 138 2.46 7.80 -10.80
N VAL A 139 3.31 6.80 -10.57
CA VAL A 139 2.90 5.51 -10.00
C VAL A 139 3.69 5.21 -8.73
N ALA A 140 3.06 4.59 -7.73
CA ALA A 140 3.72 4.17 -6.50
C ALA A 140 3.40 2.69 -6.18
N VAL A 141 4.45 1.89 -5.99
CA VAL A 141 4.32 0.49 -5.54
C VAL A 141 4.55 0.43 -4.04
N ALA A 142 3.53 0.01 -3.30
CA ALA A 142 3.50 0.09 -1.85
C ALA A 142 2.80 -1.14 -1.21
N HIS A 143 2.05 -0.92 -0.15
CA HIS A 143 1.49 -1.94 0.73
C HIS A 143 0.03 -1.66 1.06
N LEU A 144 -0.64 -2.65 1.67
CA LEU A 144 -2.03 -2.55 2.07
C LEU A 144 -2.30 -1.36 2.99
N GLY A 145 -1.50 -1.18 4.04
CA GLY A 145 -1.66 -0.06 4.98
C GLY A 145 -1.50 1.30 4.30
N VAL A 146 -0.56 1.41 3.35
CA VAL A 146 -0.34 2.62 2.55
C VAL A 146 -1.56 2.95 1.67
N LEU A 147 -2.12 1.95 0.97
CA LEU A 147 -3.31 2.16 0.14
C LEU A 147 -4.52 2.58 0.99
N ARG A 148 -4.70 1.95 2.16
CA ARG A 148 -5.78 2.31 3.09
C ARG A 148 -5.61 3.74 3.62
N ALA A 149 -4.40 4.13 4.03
CA ALA A 149 -4.12 5.49 4.48
C ALA A 149 -4.36 6.52 3.37
N ALA A 150 -3.90 6.25 2.15
CA ALA A 150 -4.13 7.13 1.00
C ALA A 150 -5.63 7.25 0.66
N TYR A 151 -6.36 6.15 0.71
CA TYR A 151 -7.82 6.14 0.52
C TYR A 151 -8.53 6.95 1.61
N THR A 152 -8.17 6.76 2.87
CA THR A 152 -8.71 7.53 4.01
C THR A 152 -8.49 9.03 3.82
N LEU A 153 -7.27 9.43 3.47
CA LEU A 153 -6.94 10.85 3.22
C LEU A 153 -7.75 11.45 2.06
N ALA A 154 -8.12 10.64 1.07
CA ALA A 154 -8.85 11.09 -0.12
C ALA A 154 -10.37 11.09 0.05
N THR A 155 -10.93 10.29 0.95
CA THR A 155 -12.37 10.06 1.07
C THR A 155 -12.96 10.46 2.42
N GLY A 156 -12.11 10.64 3.43
CA GLY A 156 -12.55 10.86 4.82
C GLY A 156 -13.07 9.59 5.51
N TRP A 157 -12.83 8.38 4.93
CA TRP A 157 -13.16 7.14 5.63
C TRP A 157 -12.38 7.05 6.94
N ASP A 158 -13.07 6.85 8.05
CA ASP A 158 -12.49 6.91 9.39
C ASP A 158 -11.80 5.61 9.85
N MET A 159 -11.82 4.55 9.03
CA MET A 159 -11.35 3.20 9.33
C MET A 159 -12.06 2.54 10.55
N ALA A 160 -13.04 3.19 11.16
CA ALA A 160 -13.83 2.63 12.27
C ALA A 160 -14.86 1.60 11.78
N THR A 161 -15.28 1.74 10.55
CA THR A 161 -16.11 0.77 9.84
C THR A 161 -15.25 -0.24 9.06
N PRO A 162 -15.78 -1.42 8.69
CA PRO A 162 -15.08 -2.33 7.81
C PRO A 162 -14.57 -1.64 6.55
N MET A 163 -13.50 -2.17 5.96
CA MET A 163 -12.97 -1.64 4.69
C MET A 163 -14.11 -1.54 3.66
N PRO A 164 -14.24 -0.39 2.96
CA PRO A 164 -15.27 -0.22 1.96
C PRO A 164 -15.29 -1.38 0.96
N PRO A 165 -16.45 -1.99 0.69
CA PRO A 165 -16.55 -3.19 -0.13
C PRO A 165 -16.16 -2.94 -1.60
N ASP A 166 -16.14 -1.69 -2.01
CA ASP A 166 -15.71 -1.24 -3.33
C ASP A 166 -14.20 -0.99 -3.46
N LEU A 167 -13.43 -1.13 -2.36
CA LEU A 167 -11.96 -1.01 -2.39
C LEU A 167 -11.29 -2.38 -2.56
N ASP A 168 -11.00 -2.77 -3.80
CA ASP A 168 -10.20 -3.95 -4.11
C ASP A 168 -8.69 -3.60 -4.10
N VAL A 169 -8.03 -3.92 -3.00
CA VAL A 169 -6.60 -3.65 -2.79
C VAL A 169 -5.66 -4.51 -3.64
N SER A 170 -6.17 -5.43 -4.43
CA SER A 170 -5.41 -6.16 -5.45
C SER A 170 -5.26 -5.39 -6.77
N LYS A 171 -5.99 -4.29 -6.90
CA LYS A 171 -6.05 -3.43 -8.07
C LYS A 171 -5.45 -2.05 -7.78
N ILE A 172 -5.36 -1.23 -8.79
CA ILE A 172 -4.78 0.10 -8.69
C ILE A 172 -5.83 1.07 -8.13
N LEU A 173 -5.44 1.83 -7.11
CA LEU A 173 -6.13 3.01 -6.62
C LEU A 173 -5.53 4.24 -7.31
N ILE A 174 -6.34 5.06 -7.98
CA ILE A 174 -5.86 6.30 -8.60
C ILE A 174 -6.44 7.49 -7.84
N LEU A 175 -5.56 8.32 -7.32
CA LEU A 175 -5.89 9.59 -6.70
C LEU A 175 -5.62 10.75 -7.65
N ARG A 176 -6.39 11.82 -7.53
CA ARG A 176 -6.07 13.14 -8.04
C ARG A 176 -5.47 13.95 -6.89
N LEU A 177 -4.30 14.53 -7.10
CA LEU A 177 -3.67 15.43 -6.15
C LEU A 177 -3.86 16.87 -6.65
N ALA A 178 -4.48 17.71 -5.82
CA ALA A 178 -4.61 19.13 -6.07
C ALA A 178 -3.26 19.84 -5.80
N PRO A 179 -3.01 21.06 -6.31
CA PRO A 179 -1.75 21.77 -6.12
C PRO A 179 -1.39 22.02 -4.65
N ASP A 180 -2.35 22.12 -3.76
CA ASP A 180 -2.18 22.27 -2.31
C ASP A 180 -1.86 20.92 -1.59
N GLY A 181 -1.83 19.82 -2.34
CA GLY A 181 -1.56 18.46 -1.82
C GLY A 181 -2.80 17.71 -1.35
N ALA A 182 -4.00 18.29 -1.45
CA ALA A 182 -5.23 17.62 -1.08
C ALA A 182 -5.51 16.45 -2.04
N PRO A 183 -5.59 15.20 -1.55
CA PRO A 183 -5.97 14.07 -2.38
C PRO A 183 -7.48 13.97 -2.54
N SER A 184 -7.92 13.51 -3.68
CA SER A 184 -9.30 13.08 -3.93
C SER A 184 -9.31 11.79 -4.75
N LEU A 185 -10.38 11.01 -4.63
CA LEU A 185 -10.54 9.78 -5.39
C LEU A 185 -10.74 10.12 -6.87
N HIS A 186 -9.93 9.52 -7.76
CA HIS A 186 -10.09 9.63 -9.21
C HIS A 186 -10.68 8.36 -9.82
N ALA A 187 -10.12 7.19 -9.48
CA ALA A 187 -10.64 5.90 -9.92
C ALA A 187 -10.26 4.80 -8.91
N LEU A 188 -11.15 3.82 -8.79
CA LEU A 188 -10.95 2.60 -8.01
C LEU A 188 -10.82 1.39 -8.91
N ASN A 189 -10.12 0.39 -8.40
CA ASN A 189 -10.11 -0.97 -8.95
C ASN A 189 -9.69 -1.03 -10.42
N VAL A 190 -8.76 -0.15 -10.82
CA VAL A 190 -8.22 -0.18 -12.17
C VAL A 190 -7.31 -1.41 -12.30
N PRO A 191 -7.60 -2.34 -13.22
CA PRO A 191 -6.82 -3.57 -13.32
C PRO A 191 -5.45 -3.33 -13.94
N LEU A 192 -4.45 -4.08 -13.49
CA LEU A 192 -3.27 -4.33 -14.29
C LEU A 192 -3.67 -5.06 -15.59
N ARG A 193 -2.94 -4.85 -16.66
CA ARG A 193 -3.20 -5.48 -17.96
C ARG A 193 -2.30 -6.69 -18.16
N PRO A 194 -2.76 -7.75 -18.83
CA PRO A 194 -1.87 -8.81 -19.26
C PRO A 194 -0.76 -8.24 -20.17
N ARG A 195 0.47 -8.68 -19.96
CA ARG A 195 1.57 -8.38 -20.86
C ARG A 195 1.40 -9.25 -22.09
N MET A 196 1.18 -8.64 -23.24
CA MET A 196 1.19 -9.37 -24.51
C MET A 196 2.63 -9.84 -24.78
N ILE A 197 2.78 -11.14 -25.04
CA ILE A 197 4.03 -11.80 -25.39
C ILE A 197 4.29 -11.58 -26.88
#